data_52a3c0330cc4420020f87865a85f113b
#
_entry.id   52a3c0330cc4420020f87865a85f113b
#
_cell.length_a   1.000
_cell.length_b   1.000
_cell.length_c   1.000
_cell.angle_alpha   90.00
_cell.angle_beta   90.00
_cell.angle_gamma   90.00
#
_symmetry.space_group_name_H-M   'P 1'
#
loop_
_entity.id
_entity.type
_entity.pdbx_description
1 polymer ?
#
loop_
_entity_poly.entity_id
_entity_poly.type
_entity_poly.pdbx_seq_one_letter_code
_entity_poly.pdbx_strand_id
1 'polypeptide(L)'
;MDTAWECGIDDCGSVFEDVESAIAHQVTAHERLECGVCGTIVPDGYLAIRHVFSEHSRAEYVRAYGAGAEDVRQREDLLEEIDEVVDQQRLADHLES
;
A
#
# COMPACT_ATOMS: atom_id res chain seq x y z
N MET A 1 -9.93 16.39 -15.15
CA MET A 1 -10.32 15.00 -14.98
C MET A 1 -10.04 14.57 -13.57
N ASP A 2 -11.07 14.11 -12.93
CA ASP A 2 -10.93 13.71 -11.54
C ASP A 2 -10.28 12.37 -11.43
N THR A 3 -9.23 12.31 -10.64
CA THR A 3 -8.57 11.07 -10.33
C THR A 3 -9.14 10.56 -9.03
N ALA A 4 -9.96 9.54 -9.10
CA ALA A 4 -10.50 8.91 -7.89
C ALA A 4 -9.60 7.72 -7.52
N TRP A 5 -9.47 7.51 -6.23
CA TRP A 5 -8.70 6.39 -5.68
C TRP A 5 -9.65 5.37 -5.11
N GLU A 6 -9.64 4.17 -5.66
CA GLU A 6 -10.51 3.10 -5.22
C GLU A 6 -9.76 2.12 -4.33
N CYS A 7 -10.38 1.76 -3.21
CA CYS A 7 -9.84 0.72 -2.34
C CYS A 7 -10.07 -0.64 -2.98
N GLY A 8 -8.98 -1.34 -3.34
CA GLY A 8 -9.06 -2.65 -3.97
C GLY A 8 -8.94 -3.82 -3.01
N ILE A 9 -8.97 -3.56 -1.70
CA ILE A 9 -8.83 -4.62 -0.70
C ILE A 9 -10.16 -5.35 -0.54
N ASP A 10 -10.16 -6.66 -0.72
CA ASP A 10 -11.33 -7.53 -0.50
C ASP A 10 -12.61 -7.01 -1.16
N ASP A 11 -12.49 -6.48 -2.37
CA ASP A 11 -13.62 -5.93 -3.14
C ASP A 11 -14.37 -4.81 -2.41
N CYS A 12 -13.66 -4.05 -1.58
CA CYS A 12 -14.24 -2.95 -0.82
C CYS A 12 -14.94 -1.92 -1.70
N GLY A 13 -14.28 -1.49 -2.77
CA GLY A 13 -14.89 -0.59 -3.75
C GLY A 13 -15.10 0.85 -3.29
N SER A 14 -14.67 1.21 -2.08
CA SER A 14 -14.78 2.58 -1.60
C SER A 14 -13.91 3.51 -2.43
N VAL A 15 -14.44 4.70 -2.74
CA VAL A 15 -13.77 5.66 -3.62
C VAL A 15 -13.45 6.94 -2.85
N PHE A 16 -12.28 7.50 -3.08
CA PHE A 16 -11.80 8.69 -2.38
C PHE A 16 -11.27 9.72 -3.36
N GLU A 17 -11.41 10.98 -3.02
CA GLU A 17 -10.95 12.09 -3.87
C GLU A 17 -9.44 12.26 -3.82
N ASP A 18 -8.82 11.91 -2.69
CA ASP A 18 -7.36 12.02 -2.53
C ASP A 18 -6.77 10.71 -2.03
N VAL A 19 -5.49 10.51 -2.35
CA VAL A 19 -4.81 9.26 -2.02
C VAL A 19 -4.59 9.12 -0.51
N GLU A 20 -4.42 10.23 0.21
CA GLU A 20 -4.21 10.20 1.66
C GLU A 20 -5.43 9.65 2.38
N SER A 21 -6.63 10.05 1.95
CA SER A 21 -7.88 9.52 2.52
C SER A 21 -8.03 8.03 2.21
N ALA A 22 -7.66 7.61 1.01
CA ALA A 22 -7.72 6.21 0.62
C ALA A 22 -6.78 5.35 1.49
N ILE A 23 -5.56 5.83 1.74
CA ILE A 23 -4.60 5.13 2.57
C ILE A 23 -5.07 5.08 4.02
N ALA A 24 -5.59 6.18 4.55
CA ALA A 24 -6.14 6.21 5.91
C ALA A 24 -7.29 5.23 6.08
N HIS A 25 -8.14 5.11 5.06
CA HIS A 25 -9.21 4.11 5.04
C HIS A 25 -8.64 2.70 5.14
N GLN A 26 -7.58 2.40 4.39
CA GLN A 26 -6.95 1.08 4.42
C GLN A 26 -6.45 0.73 5.82
N VAL A 27 -5.90 1.71 6.53
CA VAL A 27 -5.39 1.51 7.89
C VAL A 27 -6.52 1.24 8.90
N THR A 28 -7.64 1.93 8.75
CA THR A 28 -8.71 1.91 9.77
C THR A 28 -9.83 0.92 9.47
N ALA A 29 -10.11 0.62 8.21
CA ALA A 29 -11.25 -0.21 7.81
C ALA A 29 -10.89 -1.66 7.48
N HIS A 30 -9.62 -1.95 7.28
CA HIS A 30 -9.17 -3.29 6.92
C HIS A 30 -8.22 -3.85 7.96
N GLU A 31 -8.09 -5.17 7.97
CA GLU A 31 -7.23 -5.86 8.92
C GLU A 31 -5.75 -5.63 8.59
N ARG A 32 -4.93 -5.75 9.61
CA ARG A 32 -3.48 -5.68 9.44
C ARG A 32 -2.95 -7.02 8.97
N LEU A 33 -1.83 -6.97 8.24
CA LEU A 33 -1.16 -8.16 7.73
C LEU A 33 0.20 -8.32 8.39
N GLU A 34 0.66 -9.57 8.43
CA GLU A 34 2.02 -9.87 8.86
C GLU A 34 2.91 -9.92 7.62
N CYS A 35 4.04 -9.19 7.67
CA CYS A 35 5.00 -9.21 6.57
C CYS A 35 5.58 -10.62 6.42
N GLY A 36 5.46 -11.20 5.22
CA GLY A 36 5.96 -12.53 4.94
C GLY A 36 7.48 -12.67 4.99
N VAL A 37 8.20 -11.55 5.02
CA VAL A 37 9.67 -11.55 5.07
C VAL A 37 10.17 -11.44 6.51
N CYS A 38 9.64 -10.51 7.29
CA CYS A 38 10.16 -10.22 8.63
C CYS A 38 9.18 -10.40 9.78
N GLY A 39 7.90 -10.68 9.49
CA GLY A 39 6.89 -10.88 10.52
C GLY A 39 6.33 -9.62 11.17
N THR A 40 6.75 -8.44 10.72
CA THR A 40 6.23 -7.18 11.24
C THR A 40 4.76 -7.01 10.82
N ILE A 41 3.94 -6.55 11.74
CA ILE A 41 2.52 -6.29 11.45
C ILE A 41 2.38 -4.92 10.79
N VAL A 42 1.77 -4.90 9.61
CA VAL A 42 1.58 -3.68 8.83
C VAL A 42 0.13 -3.57 8.35
N PRO A 43 -0.38 -2.35 8.16
CA PRO A 43 -1.71 -2.18 7.58
C PRO A 43 -1.74 -2.73 6.15
N ASP A 44 -2.84 -3.39 5.77
CA ASP A 44 -3.02 -3.88 4.41
C ASP A 44 -3.06 -2.71 3.40
N GLY A 45 -2.64 -2.96 2.19
CA GLY A 45 -2.68 -1.99 1.09
C GLY A 45 -1.35 -1.29 0.87
N TYR A 46 -1.39 0.02 0.64
CA TYR A 46 -0.21 0.80 0.28
C TYR A 46 0.93 0.65 1.29
N LEU A 47 0.62 0.75 2.60
CA LEU A 47 1.67 0.71 3.62
C LEU A 47 2.33 -0.66 3.70
N ALA A 48 1.60 -1.73 3.45
CA ALA A 48 2.17 -3.08 3.39
C ALA A 48 3.12 -3.22 2.22
N ILE A 49 2.72 -2.74 1.05
CA ILE A 49 3.55 -2.79 -0.17
C ILE A 49 4.81 -1.93 0.03
N ARG A 50 4.64 -0.74 0.57
CA ARG A 50 5.75 0.17 0.85
C ARG A 50 6.76 -0.45 1.80
N HIS A 51 6.27 -1.09 2.87
CA HIS A 51 7.14 -1.77 3.84
C HIS A 51 8.00 -2.82 3.16
N VAL A 52 7.37 -3.68 2.35
CA VAL A 52 8.08 -4.77 1.68
C VAL A 52 9.18 -4.25 0.75
N PHE A 53 8.86 -3.22 -0.05
CA PHE A 53 9.82 -2.73 -1.04
C PHE A 53 10.80 -1.70 -0.49
N SER A 54 10.56 -1.14 0.71
CA SER A 54 11.49 -0.21 1.37
C SER A 54 12.46 -0.94 2.29
N GLU A 55 11.98 -1.96 3.00
CA GLU A 55 12.75 -2.65 4.04
C GLU A 55 13.39 -3.94 3.54
N HIS A 56 12.94 -4.46 2.40
CA HIS A 56 13.40 -5.74 1.88
C HIS A 56 13.75 -5.62 0.40
N SER A 57 14.51 -6.59 -0.10
CA SER A 57 14.87 -6.64 -1.51
C SER A 57 13.77 -7.31 -2.34
N ARG A 58 13.82 -7.10 -3.66
CA ARG A 58 12.92 -7.79 -4.58
C ARG A 58 13.04 -9.31 -4.45
N ALA A 59 14.27 -9.79 -4.31
CA ALA A 59 14.52 -11.22 -4.18
C ALA A 59 13.86 -11.79 -2.93
N GLU A 60 13.90 -11.06 -1.83
CA GLU A 60 13.25 -11.46 -0.59
C GLU A 60 11.74 -11.52 -0.75
N TYR A 61 11.16 -10.52 -1.42
CA TYR A 61 9.74 -10.48 -1.69
C TYR A 61 9.30 -11.67 -2.57
N VAL A 62 10.01 -11.91 -3.66
CA VAL A 62 9.71 -13.02 -4.57
C VAL A 62 9.76 -14.35 -3.83
N ARG A 63 10.77 -14.54 -2.99
CA ARG A 63 10.94 -15.78 -2.23
C ARG A 63 9.84 -15.98 -1.22
N ALA A 64 9.47 -14.93 -0.50
CA ALA A 64 8.49 -15.03 0.59
C ALA A 64 7.06 -15.20 0.07
N TYR A 65 6.73 -14.55 -1.04
CA TYR A 65 5.36 -14.52 -1.57
C TYR A 65 5.16 -15.37 -2.81
N GLY A 66 6.21 -15.97 -3.35
CA GLY A 66 6.11 -16.74 -4.58
C GLY A 66 5.69 -15.90 -5.78
N ALA A 67 6.03 -14.61 -5.76
CA ALA A 67 5.61 -13.67 -6.80
C ALA A 67 6.47 -13.81 -8.05
N GLY A 68 5.86 -13.55 -9.22
CA GLY A 68 6.59 -13.46 -10.47
C GLY A 68 7.14 -12.05 -10.70
N ALA A 69 7.99 -11.91 -11.73
CA ALA A 69 8.57 -10.62 -12.08
C ALA A 69 7.50 -9.59 -12.43
N GLU A 70 6.42 -10.01 -13.05
CA GLU A 70 5.33 -9.14 -13.44
C GLU A 70 4.59 -8.59 -12.22
N ASP A 71 4.37 -9.44 -11.21
CA ASP A 71 3.74 -9.01 -9.96
C ASP A 71 4.57 -7.97 -9.24
N VAL A 72 5.89 -8.17 -9.20
CA VAL A 72 6.81 -7.20 -8.61
C VAL A 72 6.72 -5.87 -9.33
N ARG A 73 6.74 -5.90 -10.66
CA ARG A 73 6.67 -4.68 -11.46
C ARG A 73 5.37 -3.92 -11.23
N GLN A 74 4.24 -4.62 -11.19
CA GLN A 74 2.94 -3.98 -10.97
C GLN A 74 2.89 -3.26 -9.63
N ARG A 75 3.43 -3.88 -8.60
CA ARG A 75 3.44 -3.28 -7.27
C ARG A 75 4.40 -2.11 -7.17
N GLU A 76 5.55 -2.21 -7.81
CA GLU A 76 6.51 -1.10 -7.86
C GLU A 76 5.94 0.09 -8.62
N ASP A 77 5.26 -0.17 -9.74
CA ASP A 77 4.62 0.89 -10.52
C ASP A 77 3.52 1.56 -9.71
N LEU A 78 2.75 0.80 -8.95
CA LEU A 78 1.71 1.34 -8.08
C LEU A 78 2.32 2.22 -6.99
N LEU A 79 3.39 1.77 -6.35
CA LEU A 79 4.10 2.57 -5.34
C LEU A 79 4.60 3.88 -5.92
N GLU A 80 5.21 3.82 -7.09
CA GLU A 80 5.74 5.00 -7.76
C GLU A 80 4.63 5.99 -8.09
N GLU A 81 3.51 5.49 -8.59
CA GLU A 81 2.34 6.31 -8.90
C GLU A 81 1.79 7.00 -7.66
N ILE A 82 1.67 6.28 -6.56
CA ILE A 82 1.18 6.83 -5.30
C ILE A 82 2.19 7.82 -4.72
N ASP A 83 3.47 7.48 -4.74
CA ASP A 83 4.52 8.32 -4.17
C ASP A 83 4.65 9.65 -4.92
N GLU A 84 4.29 9.71 -6.20
CA GLU A 84 4.29 10.96 -6.95
C GLU A 84 3.20 11.93 -6.51
N VAL A 85 2.08 11.43 -5.98
CA VAL A 85 0.93 12.27 -5.66
C VAL A 85 0.65 12.37 -4.16
N VAL A 86 1.16 11.45 -3.35
CA VAL A 86 0.88 11.47 -1.92
C VAL A 86 1.66 12.59 -1.22
N ASP A 87 0.94 13.31 -0.36
CA ASP A 87 1.56 14.29 0.52
C ASP A 87 1.82 13.59 1.86
N GLN A 88 3.09 13.36 2.18
CA GLN A 88 3.45 12.62 3.39
C GLN A 88 3.00 13.32 4.66
N GLN A 89 2.99 14.66 4.64
CA GLN A 89 2.52 15.44 5.77
C GLN A 89 1.01 15.24 5.99
N ARG A 90 0.23 15.34 4.93
CA ARG A 90 -1.21 15.12 4.99
C ARG A 90 -1.55 13.69 5.38
N LEU A 91 -0.78 12.73 4.87
CA LEU A 91 -0.97 11.34 5.23
C LEU A 91 -0.72 11.13 6.73
N ALA A 92 0.38 11.68 7.25
CA ALA A 92 0.68 11.59 8.68
C ALA A 92 -0.44 12.20 9.52
N ASP A 93 -0.98 13.35 9.10
CA ASP A 93 -2.09 13.99 9.80
C ASP A 93 -3.34 13.10 9.82
N HIS A 94 -3.65 12.44 8.71
CA HIS A 94 -4.76 11.50 8.62
C HIS A 94 -4.58 10.30 9.53
N LEU A 95 -3.36 9.80 9.65
CA LEU A 95 -3.07 8.59 10.44
C LEU A 95 -3.02 8.88 11.94
N GLU A 96 -2.73 10.12 12.32
CA GLU A 96 -2.64 10.53 13.73
C GLU A 96 -3.97 10.97 14.32
N SER A 97 -4.95 11.26 13.50
CA SER A 97 -6.26 11.75 13.97
C SER A 97 -7.21 10.66 14.43
#